data_d78102473244e8768c74e10f83d07fad
#
_entry.id   d78102473244e8768c74e10f83d07fad
#
_cell.length_a   1.000
_cell.length_b   1.000
_cell.length_c   1.000
_cell.angle_alpha   90.00
_cell.angle_beta   90.00
_cell.angle_gamma   90.00
#
_symmetry.space_group_name_H-M   'P 1'
#
loop_
_entity.id
_entity.type
_entity.pdbx_description
1 polymer ?
#
loop_
_entity_poly.entity_id
_entity_poly.type
_entity_poly.pdbx_seq_one_letter_code
_entity_poly.pdbx_strand_id
1 'polypeptide(L)' 'AAYIDRDPEHGDAEITDCLKQIEKRRLELQREQLIHDQNEAIKMFESRKALEIAQKIMEINRKIKMGN' A
#
# COMPACT_ATOMS: atom_id res chain seq x y z
N ALA A 1 -18.08 10.01 -34.06
CA ALA A 1 -17.68 9.86 -33.57
C ALA A 1 -17.24 10.08 -32.43
N ALA A 2 -17.57 10.08 -32.20
CA ALA A 2 -17.24 10.37 -31.31
C ALA A 2 -16.27 10.01 -30.51
N TYR A 3 -16.13 9.67 -30.94
CA TYR A 3 -15.38 9.44 -30.31
C TYR A 3 -14.58 9.60 -29.79
N ILE A 4 -14.70 9.82 -29.81
CA ILE A 4 -14.20 9.93 -29.43
C ILE A 4 -13.51 10.22 -28.74
N ASP A 5 -13.66 10.48 -28.95
CA ASP A 5 -13.15 10.80 -28.28
C ASP A 5 -12.17 10.49 -27.40
N ARG A 6 -11.57 9.79 -27.59
CA ARG A 6 -10.64 9.33 -26.75
C ARG A 6 -9.39 9.96 -27.00
N ASP A 7 -9.04 10.73 -26.08
CA ASP A 7 -7.79 11.42 -26.05
C ASP A 7 -6.75 10.44 -25.58
N PRO A 8 -5.70 10.14 -26.36
CA PRO A 8 -4.64 9.23 -25.92
C PRO A 8 -3.95 9.69 -24.66
N GLU A 9 -3.78 10.99 -24.52
CA GLU A 9 -3.17 11.55 -23.32
C GLU A 9 -4.02 11.28 -22.09
N HIS A 10 -5.30 11.39 -22.26
CA HIS A 10 -6.24 11.12 -21.18
C HIS A 10 -6.19 9.66 -20.76
N GLY A 11 -6.09 8.77 -21.73
CA GLY A 11 -5.97 7.35 -21.44
C GLY A 11 -4.71 7.01 -20.69
N ASP A 12 -3.59 7.63 -21.08
CA ASP A 12 -2.32 7.41 -20.40
C ASP A 12 -2.39 7.86 -18.95
N ALA A 13 -3.02 8.99 -18.70
CA ALA A 13 -3.18 9.50 -17.34
C ALA A 13 -4.01 8.54 -16.50
N GLU A 14 -5.05 7.98 -17.07
CA GLU A 14 -5.89 7.03 -16.36
C GLU A 14 -5.11 5.76 -16.00
N ILE A 15 -4.29 5.27 -16.92
CA ILE A 15 -3.48 4.08 -16.69
C ILE A 15 -2.50 4.34 -15.56
N THR A 16 -1.86 5.50 -15.55
CA THR A 16 -0.91 5.87 -14.53
C THR A 16 -1.58 5.92 -13.15
N ASP A 17 -2.77 6.50 -13.10
CA ASP A 17 -3.52 6.59 -11.85
C ASP A 17 -3.90 5.21 -11.33
N CYS A 18 -4.30 4.31 -12.22
CA CYS A 18 -4.62 2.94 -11.85
C CYS A 18 -3.42 2.22 -11.24
N LEU A 19 -2.25 2.39 -11.84
CA LEU A 19 -1.04 1.79 -11.34
C LEU A 19 -0.69 2.30 -9.95
N LYS A 20 -0.83 3.60 -9.73
CA LYS A 20 -0.58 4.19 -8.42
C LYS A 20 -1.55 3.65 -7.37
N GLN A 21 -2.80 3.50 -7.74
CA GLN A 21 -3.80 2.96 -6.84
C GLN A 21 -3.52 1.50 -6.49
N ILE A 22 -3.08 0.72 -7.46
CA ILE A 22 -2.72 -0.68 -7.23
C ILE A 22 -1.55 -0.78 -6.27
N GLU A 23 -0.53 0.04 -6.45
CA GLU A 23 0.62 0.05 -5.55
C GLU A 23 0.23 0.45 -4.14
N LYS A 24 -0.58 1.49 -4.02
CA LYS A 24 -1.04 1.95 -2.73
C LYS A 24 -1.86 0.86 -2.02
N ARG A 25 -2.73 0.21 -2.77
CA ARG A 25 -3.55 -0.86 -2.22
C ARG A 25 -2.70 -2.03 -1.75
N ARG A 26 -1.67 -2.36 -2.54
CA ARG A 26 -0.74 -3.42 -2.18
C ARG A 26 -0.03 -3.10 -0.86
N LEU A 27 0.43 -1.86 -0.70
CA LEU A 27 1.08 -1.43 0.53
C LEU A 27 0.11 -1.47 1.71
N GLU A 28 -1.13 -1.05 1.49
CA GLU A 28 -2.14 -1.10 2.53
C GLU A 28 -2.42 -2.54 2.98
N LEU A 29 -2.49 -3.46 2.04
CA LEU A 29 -2.70 -4.87 2.36
C LEU A 29 -1.52 -5.44 3.13
N GLN A 30 -0.30 -5.08 2.75
CA GLN A 30 0.89 -5.50 3.49
C GLN A 30 0.87 -4.96 4.90
N ARG A 31 0.45 -3.72 5.06
CA ARG A 31 0.34 -3.11 6.38
C ARG A 31 -0.66 -3.85 7.24
N GLU A 32 -1.82 -4.16 6.70
CA GLU A 32 -2.84 -4.91 7.44
C GLU A 32 -2.33 -6.28 7.87
N GLN A 33 -1.63 -6.96 6.98
CA GLN A 33 -1.04 -8.25 7.29
C GLN A 33 -0.03 -8.14 8.42
N LEU A 34 0.80 -7.11 8.37
CA LEU A 34 1.78 -6.88 9.42
C LEU A 34 1.14 -6.54 10.76
N ILE A 35 0.06 -5.76 10.73
CA ILE A 35 -0.68 -5.43 11.95
C ILE A 35 -1.25 -6.71 12.57
N HIS A 36 -1.79 -7.59 11.74
CA HIS A 36 -2.30 -8.86 12.21
C HIS A 36 -1.20 -9.71 12.84
N ASP A 37 -0.05 -9.79 12.17
CA ASP A 37 1.10 -10.53 12.67
C ASP A 37 1.61 -9.93 13.98
N GLN A 38 1.62 -8.60 14.07
CA GLN A 38 2.03 -7.91 15.28
C GLN A 38 1.12 -8.28 16.45
N ASN A 39 -0.18 -8.27 16.21
CA ASN A 39 -1.14 -8.63 17.26
C ASN A 39 -0.93 -10.07 17.73
N GLU A 40 -0.66 -10.98 16.82
CA GLU A 40 -0.37 -12.35 17.17
C GLU A 40 0.92 -12.46 17.96
N ALA A 41 1.96 -11.74 17.54
CA ALA A 41 3.23 -11.75 18.26
C ALA A 41 3.06 -11.23 19.69
N ILE A 42 2.21 -10.23 19.89
CA ILE A 42 1.90 -9.71 21.20
C ILE A 42 1.19 -10.75 22.04
N LYS A 43 0.26 -11.46 21.45
CA LYS A 43 -0.48 -12.53 22.14
C LYS A 43 0.44 -13.66 22.56
N MET A 44 1.46 -13.94 21.75
CA MET A 44 2.43 -15.00 22.03
C MET A 44 3.58 -14.53 22.90
N PHE A 45 3.52 -13.28 23.37
CA PHE A 45 4.56 -12.67 24.20
C PHE A 45 5.91 -12.59 23.46
N GLU A 46 5.89 -12.45 22.16
CA GLU A 46 7.09 -12.29 21.35
C GLU A 46 7.36 -10.81 21.10
N SER A 47 7.89 -10.14 22.11
CA SER A 47 8.13 -8.70 22.05
C SER A 47 9.06 -8.30 20.91
N ARG A 48 10.11 -9.06 20.72
CA ARG A 48 11.08 -8.76 19.65
C ARG A 48 10.44 -8.79 18.29
N LYS A 49 9.66 -9.84 18.04
CA LYS A 49 8.99 -10.00 16.76
C LYS A 49 8.00 -8.88 16.54
N ALA A 50 7.26 -8.52 17.58
CA ALA A 50 6.29 -7.43 17.50
C ALA A 50 6.99 -6.11 17.17
N LEU A 51 8.16 -5.89 17.73
CA LEU A 51 8.93 -4.68 17.49
C LEU A 51 9.42 -4.62 16.05
N GLU A 52 9.94 -5.72 15.52
CA GLU A 52 10.37 -5.80 14.14
C GLU A 52 9.22 -5.53 13.18
N ILE A 53 8.07 -6.11 13.47
CA ILE A 53 6.88 -5.91 12.64
C ILE A 53 6.45 -4.46 12.72
N ALA A 54 6.51 -3.84 13.89
CA ALA A 54 6.17 -2.43 14.05
C ALA A 54 7.05 -1.55 13.17
N GLN A 55 8.34 -1.84 13.10
CA GLN A 55 9.26 -1.11 12.24
C GLN A 55 8.88 -1.24 10.77
N LYS A 56 8.50 -2.43 10.35
CA LYS A 56 8.06 -2.66 8.98
C LYS A 56 6.79 -1.88 8.67
N ILE A 57 5.87 -1.82 9.61
CA ILE A 57 4.64 -1.05 9.46
C ILE A 57 4.96 0.42 9.27
N MET A 58 5.89 0.94 10.06
CA MET A 58 6.32 2.33 9.95
C MET A 58 6.92 2.62 8.57
N GLU A 59 7.72 1.71 8.06
CA GLU A 59 8.30 1.87 6.73
C GLU A 59 7.24 1.89 5.65
N ILE A 60 6.25 1.01 5.75
CA ILE A 60 5.16 0.97 4.78
C ILE A 60 4.35 2.26 4.84
N ASN A 61 4.04 2.74 6.05
CA ASN A 61 3.33 3.99 6.21
C ASN A 61 4.09 5.15 5.57
N ARG A 62 5.41 5.15 5.72
CA ARG A 62 6.25 6.16 5.11
C ARG A 62 6.17 6.10 3.59
N LYS A 63 6.21 4.90 3.04
CA LYS A 63 6.11 4.70 1.59
C LYS A 63 4.76 5.18 1.06
N ILE A 64 3.69 4.88 1.77
CA ILE A 64 2.36 5.33 1.38
C ILE A 64 2.30 6.86 1.39
N LYS A 65 2.87 7.48 2.40
CA LYS A 65 2.90 8.93 2.51
C LYS A 65 3.71 9.57 1.40
N MET A 66 4.86 8.97 1.08
CA MET A 66 5.71 9.48 0.03
C MET A 66 5.12 9.28 -1.36
N GLY A 67 4.34 8.23 -1.53
CA GLY A 67 3.71 7.93 -2.79
C GLY A 67 2.60 8.89 -3.17
N ASN A 68 2.17 9.71 -2.24
CA ASN A 68 1.20 10.74 -2.50
C ASN A 68 1.89 12.05 -2.82
#